data_9d6b1993251d3a9216d690a3535a6424
#
_entry.id   9d6b1993251d3a9216d690a3535a6424
#
_cell.length_a   1.000
_cell.length_b   1.000
_cell.length_c   1.000
_cell.angle_alpha   90.00
_cell.angle_beta   90.00
_cell.angle_gamma   90.00
#
_symmetry.space_group_name_H-M   'P 1'
#
loop_
_entity.id
_entity.type
_entity.pdbx_description
1 polymer ?
#
loop_
_entity_poly.entity_id
_entity_poly.type
_entity_poly.pdbx_seq_one_letter_code
_entity_poly.pdbx_strand_id
1 'polypeptide(L)'
;MAGVNKVILIGNLGKDPEVRHLEGGASVANFTMATTESYKDKTGARVDQTEWHNIVMWRGLADVAEKYLKKGMTIYVEGKLRTRMYEKEGQKHYRSEIMADNMTILSRKDDVRGNEGTPSSSSSGGSSDISQTPGNGGVADDLPF
;
A
#
# COMPACT_ATOMS: atom_id res chain seq x y z
N MET A 1 -28.27 4.86 -19.28
CA MET A 1 -28.01 5.38 -17.94
C MET A 1 -26.52 5.68 -17.79
N ALA A 2 -26.20 6.80 -17.16
CA ALA A 2 -24.82 7.17 -16.85
C ALA A 2 -24.54 6.96 -15.37
N GLY A 3 -23.32 6.62 -15.03
CA GLY A 3 -22.91 6.42 -13.65
C GLY A 3 -21.40 6.48 -13.50
N VAL A 4 -20.92 6.57 -12.27
CA VAL A 4 -19.52 6.53 -11.93
C VAL A 4 -19.27 5.39 -10.95
N ASN A 5 -18.27 4.59 -11.23
CA ASN A 5 -17.78 3.55 -10.33
C ASN A 5 -16.26 3.65 -10.28
N LYS A 6 -15.75 4.30 -9.26
CA LYS A 6 -14.31 4.55 -9.12
C LYS A 6 -13.87 4.39 -7.68
N VAL A 7 -12.78 3.66 -7.50
CA VAL A 7 -12.14 3.45 -6.20
C VAL A 7 -10.70 3.92 -6.29
N ILE A 8 -10.27 4.67 -5.30
CA ILE A 8 -8.90 5.14 -5.15
C ILE A 8 -8.43 4.74 -3.77
N LEU A 9 -7.33 4.00 -3.71
CA LEU A 9 -6.75 3.49 -2.47
C LEU A 9 -5.25 3.74 -2.41
N ILE A 10 -4.77 4.11 -1.23
CA ILE A 10 -3.36 4.06 -0.87
C ILE A 10 -3.26 3.21 0.38
N GLY A 11 -2.49 2.16 0.33
CA GLY A 11 -2.36 1.26 1.46
C GLY A 11 -1.20 0.29 1.30
N ASN A 12 -1.15 -0.67 2.20
CA ASN A 12 -0.07 -1.64 2.26
C ASN A 12 -0.58 -3.05 1.92
N LEU A 13 0.23 -3.80 1.19
CA LEU A 13 -0.09 -5.19 0.89
C LEU A 13 -0.06 -6.02 2.17
N GLY A 14 -1.11 -6.80 2.40
CA GLY A 14 -1.20 -7.72 3.52
C GLY A 14 -0.49 -9.05 3.29
N LYS A 15 -0.26 -9.40 2.02
CA LYS A 15 0.44 -10.61 1.60
C LYS A 15 1.03 -10.42 0.22
N ASP A 16 1.93 -11.31 -0.15
CA ASP A 16 2.45 -11.35 -1.52
C ASP A 16 1.33 -11.64 -2.51
N PRO A 17 1.33 -11.02 -3.71
CA PRO A 17 0.31 -11.30 -4.71
C PRO A 17 0.31 -12.77 -5.16
N GLU A 18 -0.87 -13.33 -5.27
CA GLU A 18 -1.07 -14.63 -5.91
C GLU A 18 -1.31 -14.40 -7.39
N VAL A 19 -0.44 -14.93 -8.21
CA VAL A 19 -0.52 -14.77 -9.66
C VAL A 19 -0.89 -16.09 -10.30
N ARG A 20 -1.90 -16.06 -11.16
CA ARG A 20 -2.31 -17.19 -11.97
C ARG A 20 -2.11 -16.87 -13.45
N HIS A 21 -1.54 -17.80 -14.17
CA HIS A 21 -1.44 -17.71 -15.61
C HIS A 21 -2.57 -18.53 -16.23
N LEU A 22 -3.43 -17.83 -16.97
CA LEU A 22 -4.57 -18.45 -17.61
C LEU A 22 -4.21 -18.92 -19.02
N GLU A 23 -5.02 -19.83 -19.57
CA GLU A 23 -4.90 -20.22 -20.97
C GLU A 23 -5.09 -18.99 -21.88
N GLY A 24 -4.27 -18.88 -22.90
CA GLY A 24 -4.27 -17.72 -23.79
C GLY A 24 -3.32 -16.61 -23.38
N GLY A 25 -2.47 -16.83 -22.36
CA GLY A 25 -1.42 -15.88 -21.96
C GLY A 25 -1.85 -14.75 -21.05
N ALA A 26 -3.10 -14.72 -20.61
CA ALA A 26 -3.57 -13.74 -19.66
C ALA A 26 -3.12 -14.10 -18.23
N SER A 27 -2.65 -13.11 -17.50
CA SER A 27 -2.30 -13.26 -16.09
C SER A 27 -3.30 -12.53 -15.20
N VAL A 28 -3.56 -13.05 -14.03
CA VAL A 28 -4.37 -12.40 -13.00
C VAL A 28 -3.64 -12.46 -11.66
N ALA A 29 -3.55 -11.31 -11.00
CA ALA A 29 -2.96 -11.21 -9.67
C ALA A 29 -4.03 -10.83 -8.66
N ASN A 30 -4.02 -11.49 -7.52
CA ASN A 30 -4.92 -11.24 -6.39
C ASN A 30 -4.11 -10.99 -5.14
N PHE A 31 -4.46 -9.96 -4.40
CA PHE A 31 -3.88 -9.70 -3.09
C PHE A 31 -4.82 -8.89 -2.23
N THR A 32 -4.52 -8.81 -0.94
CA THR A 32 -5.22 -7.96 0.00
C THR A 32 -4.39 -6.71 0.29
N MET A 33 -5.06 -5.60 0.44
CA MET A 33 -4.46 -4.32 0.78
C MET A 33 -5.16 -3.72 1.97
N ALA A 34 -4.40 -3.23 2.93
CA ALA A 34 -4.92 -2.58 4.12
C ALA A 34 -4.86 -1.06 3.99
N THR A 35 -5.97 -0.42 4.29
CA THR A 35 -6.02 1.02 4.55
C THR A 35 -6.31 1.26 6.01
N THR A 36 -5.60 2.16 6.65
CA THR A 36 -5.76 2.43 8.08
C THR A 36 -6.13 3.89 8.30
N GLU A 37 -7.18 4.10 9.06
CA GLU A 37 -7.61 5.41 9.50
C GLU A 37 -7.43 5.52 11.02
N SER A 38 -6.97 6.68 11.47
CA SER A 38 -6.83 6.97 12.89
C SER A 38 -7.79 8.08 13.27
N TYR A 39 -8.55 7.87 14.33
CA TYR A 39 -9.45 8.88 14.86
C TYR A 39 -9.44 8.87 16.39
N LYS A 40 -9.93 9.95 16.98
CA LYS A 40 -10.12 10.02 18.43
C LYS A 40 -11.56 9.67 18.76
N ASP A 41 -11.73 8.79 19.72
CA ASP A 41 -13.04 8.45 20.24
C ASP A 41 -13.58 9.54 21.20
N LYS A 42 -14.77 9.29 21.76
CA LYS A 42 -15.40 10.23 22.69
C LYS A 42 -14.61 10.43 23.98
N THR A 43 -13.75 9.49 24.34
CA THR A 43 -12.89 9.56 25.53
C THR A 43 -11.55 10.25 25.26
N GLY A 44 -11.28 10.65 24.02
CA GLY A 44 -10.03 11.25 23.61
C GLY A 44 -8.91 10.25 23.29
N ALA A 45 -9.18 8.94 23.35
CA ALA A 45 -8.24 7.91 22.99
C ALA A 45 -8.13 7.77 21.48
N ARG A 46 -6.91 7.55 20.99
CA ARG A 46 -6.66 7.29 19.58
C ARG A 46 -7.07 5.86 19.22
N VAL A 47 -7.90 5.74 18.21
CA VAL A 47 -8.35 4.46 17.68
C VAL A 47 -7.91 4.32 16.23
N ASP A 48 -7.27 3.22 15.91
CA ASP A 48 -6.88 2.86 14.55
C ASP A 48 -7.87 1.85 13.99
N GLN A 49 -8.42 2.15 12.83
CA GLN A 49 -9.33 1.27 12.12
C GLN A 49 -8.72 0.86 10.80
N THR A 50 -8.57 -0.44 10.61
CA THR A 50 -8.00 -1.01 9.39
C THR A 50 -9.10 -1.66 8.55
N GLU A 51 -9.15 -1.29 7.30
CA GLU A 51 -10.03 -1.90 6.31
C GLU A 51 -9.22 -2.72 5.31
N TRP A 52 -9.65 -3.94 5.07
CA TRP A 52 -9.01 -4.85 4.13
C TRP A 52 -9.75 -4.88 2.81
N HIS A 53 -9.01 -4.66 1.73
CA HIS A 53 -9.55 -4.63 0.38
C HIS A 53 -8.99 -5.78 -0.44
N ASN A 54 -9.83 -6.43 -1.22
CA ASN A 54 -9.41 -7.44 -2.19
C ASN A 54 -9.13 -6.77 -3.52
N ILE A 55 -7.91 -6.86 -3.99
CA ILE A 55 -7.47 -6.24 -5.22
C ILE A 55 -7.22 -7.31 -6.28
N VAL A 56 -7.74 -7.07 -7.47
CA VAL A 56 -7.55 -7.93 -8.64
C VAL A 56 -6.91 -7.12 -9.74
N MET A 57 -5.82 -7.64 -10.29
CA MET A 57 -5.11 -7.05 -11.41
C MET A 57 -5.04 -8.04 -12.57
N TRP A 58 -5.21 -7.53 -13.77
CA TRP A 58 -5.22 -8.34 -14.98
C TRP A 58 -4.10 -7.94 -15.93
N ARG A 59 -3.58 -8.92 -16.66
CA ARG A 59 -2.61 -8.73 -17.76
C ARG A 59 -1.36 -7.96 -17.34
N GLY A 60 -1.09 -6.80 -17.94
CA GLY A 60 0.12 -6.03 -17.68
C GLY A 60 0.29 -5.61 -16.22
N LEU A 61 -0.78 -5.27 -15.52
CA LEU A 61 -0.73 -4.96 -14.10
C LEU A 61 -0.43 -6.20 -13.26
N ALA A 62 -0.95 -7.36 -13.65
CA ALA A 62 -0.64 -8.62 -12.99
C ALA A 62 0.84 -8.98 -13.14
N ASP A 63 1.41 -8.75 -14.30
CA ASP A 63 2.84 -8.98 -14.55
C ASP A 63 3.72 -8.07 -13.71
N VAL A 64 3.34 -6.81 -13.56
CA VAL A 64 4.03 -5.86 -12.66
C VAL A 64 3.90 -6.30 -11.21
N ALA A 65 2.72 -6.74 -10.80
CA ALA A 65 2.50 -7.24 -9.44
C ALA A 65 3.38 -8.45 -9.13
N GLU A 66 3.50 -9.37 -10.06
CA GLU A 66 4.34 -10.56 -9.91
C GLU A 66 5.82 -10.20 -9.72
N LYS A 67 6.31 -9.22 -10.48
CA LYS A 67 7.72 -8.85 -10.48
C LYS A 67 8.12 -7.95 -9.30
N TYR A 68 7.25 -7.05 -8.90
CA TYR A 68 7.63 -5.94 -8.01
C TYR A 68 6.89 -5.90 -6.68
N LEU A 69 5.67 -6.40 -6.60
CA LEU A 69 4.87 -6.28 -5.38
C LEU A 69 5.18 -7.37 -4.38
N LYS A 70 5.34 -6.96 -3.12
CA LYS A 70 5.56 -7.85 -1.98
C LYS A 70 4.79 -7.37 -0.77
N LYS A 71 4.55 -8.29 0.16
CA LYS A 71 3.94 -7.99 1.45
C LYS A 71 4.59 -6.77 2.12
N GLY A 72 3.78 -5.87 2.63
CA GLY A 72 4.21 -4.69 3.34
C GLY A 72 4.48 -3.46 2.49
N MET A 73 4.56 -3.61 1.17
CA MET A 73 4.78 -2.47 0.28
C MET A 73 3.58 -1.53 0.26
N THR A 74 3.87 -0.23 0.12
CA THR A 74 2.85 0.79 -0.04
C THR A 74 2.61 1.06 -1.52
N ILE A 75 1.37 0.99 -1.94
CA ILE A 75 0.97 1.24 -3.33
C ILE A 75 -0.26 2.13 -3.42
N TYR A 76 -0.37 2.82 -4.54
CA TYR A 76 -1.57 3.51 -4.99
C TYR A 76 -2.30 2.63 -5.99
N VAL A 77 -3.60 2.46 -5.80
CA VAL A 77 -4.46 1.70 -6.71
C VAL A 77 -5.66 2.54 -7.10
N GLU A 78 -5.95 2.56 -8.37
CA GLU A 78 -7.13 3.17 -8.94
C GLU A 78 -7.87 2.14 -9.76
N GLY A 79 -9.17 2.02 -9.54
CA GLY A 79 -9.97 1.05 -10.24
C GLY A 79 -11.45 1.22 -9.97
N LYS A 80 -12.17 0.13 -10.05
CA LYS A 80 -13.62 0.10 -9.83
C LYS A 80 -14.02 -1.04 -8.91
N LEU A 81 -15.08 -0.81 -8.17
CA LEU A 81 -15.66 -1.82 -7.30
C LEU A 81 -16.49 -2.80 -8.12
N ARG A 82 -16.27 -4.07 -7.90
CA ARG A 82 -17.01 -5.15 -8.54
C ARG A 82 -17.44 -6.17 -7.50
N THR A 83 -18.68 -6.57 -7.57
CA THR A 83 -19.22 -7.63 -6.73
C THR A 83 -19.25 -8.92 -7.53
N ARG A 84 -18.62 -9.95 -6.98
CA ARG A 84 -18.59 -11.27 -7.54
C ARG A 84 -19.48 -12.20 -6.73
N MET A 85 -20.32 -12.95 -7.42
CA MET A 85 -21.14 -13.98 -6.81
C MET A 85 -20.50 -15.35 -7.02
N TYR A 86 -20.44 -16.15 -5.96
CA TYR A 86 -20.01 -17.53 -6.04
C TYR A 86 -20.91 -18.41 -5.18
N GLU A 87 -21.04 -19.68 -5.56
CA GLU A 87 -21.78 -20.67 -4.80
C GLU A 87 -20.82 -21.54 -4.01
N LYS A 88 -21.11 -21.69 -2.73
CA LYS A 88 -20.42 -22.61 -1.85
C LYS A 88 -21.44 -23.32 -0.98
N GLU A 89 -21.43 -24.67 -1.03
CA GLU A 89 -22.35 -25.53 -0.27
C GLU A 89 -23.83 -25.23 -0.52
N GLY A 90 -24.19 -24.89 -1.77
CA GLY A 90 -25.56 -24.56 -2.15
C GLY A 90 -26.02 -23.18 -1.74
N GLN A 91 -25.17 -22.36 -1.13
CA GLN A 91 -25.45 -20.99 -0.75
C GLN A 91 -24.73 -20.00 -1.65
N LYS A 92 -25.44 -18.93 -2.01
CA LYS A 92 -24.86 -17.84 -2.77
C LYS A 92 -24.12 -16.89 -1.86
N HIS A 93 -22.85 -16.67 -2.16
CA HIS A 93 -21.98 -15.71 -1.46
C HIS A 93 -21.59 -14.58 -2.40
N TYR A 94 -21.52 -13.39 -1.85
CA TYR A 94 -21.08 -12.21 -2.58
C TYR A 94 -19.74 -11.73 -2.03
N ARG A 95 -18.84 -11.42 -2.92
CA ARG A 95 -17.52 -10.89 -2.56
C ARG A 95 -17.27 -9.61 -3.35
N SER A 96 -16.95 -8.54 -2.64
CA SER A 96 -16.56 -7.28 -3.25
C SER A 96 -15.07 -7.30 -3.55
N GLU A 97 -14.73 -6.98 -4.78
CA GLU A 97 -13.36 -6.90 -5.27
C GLU A 97 -13.13 -5.56 -5.95
N ILE A 98 -11.91 -5.09 -5.91
CA ILE A 98 -11.49 -3.90 -6.63
C ILE A 98 -10.70 -4.34 -7.85
N MET A 99 -11.26 -4.04 -9.02
CA MET A 99 -10.60 -4.27 -10.31
C MET A 99 -9.68 -3.10 -10.58
N ALA A 100 -8.38 -3.30 -10.43
CA ALA A 100 -7.42 -2.24 -10.65
C ALA A 100 -7.28 -1.89 -12.12
N ASP A 101 -7.41 -0.62 -12.44
CA ASP A 101 -7.15 -0.08 -13.77
C ASP A 101 -5.75 0.53 -13.84
N ASN A 102 -5.26 1.03 -12.72
CA ASN A 102 -3.97 1.70 -12.60
C ASN A 102 -3.33 1.44 -11.24
N MET A 103 -2.01 1.43 -11.21
CA MET A 103 -1.26 1.20 -9.97
C MET A 103 0.06 1.95 -10.00
N THR A 104 0.45 2.52 -8.87
CA THR A 104 1.76 3.14 -8.69
C THR A 104 2.38 2.64 -7.40
N ILE A 105 3.64 2.24 -7.47
CA ILE A 105 4.40 1.79 -6.30
C ILE A 105 4.95 3.01 -5.59
N LEU A 106 4.60 3.16 -4.32
CA LEU A 106 5.00 4.29 -3.49
C LEU A 106 6.15 3.96 -2.53
N SER A 107 6.33 2.69 -2.19
CA SER A 107 7.46 2.24 -1.37
C SER A 107 8.75 2.24 -2.16
N ARG A 108 9.83 2.66 -1.48
CA ARG A 108 11.17 2.43 -2.00
C ARG A 108 11.61 1.00 -1.70
N LYS A 109 12.46 0.46 -2.55
CA LYS A 109 13.00 -0.90 -2.40
C LYS A 109 13.76 -1.08 -1.08
N ASP A 110 14.29 -0.01 -0.53
CA ASP A 110 15.04 0.01 0.73
C ASP A 110 14.13 -0.01 1.97
N ASP A 111 12.90 0.45 1.84
CA ASP A 111 11.95 0.51 2.96
C ASP A 111 11.43 -0.87 3.36
N VAL A 112 11.55 -1.84 2.49
CA VAL A 112 11.12 -3.22 2.73
C VAL A 112 12.15 -4.03 3.51
N ARG A 113 13.40 -3.57 3.58
CA ARG A 113 14.49 -4.22 4.32
C ARG A 113 14.66 -3.73 5.75
N GLY A 114 13.86 -2.79 6.18
CA GLY A 114 14.07 -2.15 7.45
C GLY A 114 13.28 -2.74 8.59
N ASN A 115 13.65 -3.87 9.09
CA ASN A 115 13.61 -4.16 10.51
C ASN A 115 14.32 -5.47 10.88
N GLU A 116 15.56 -5.61 10.51
CA GLU A 116 16.43 -6.52 11.23
C GLU A 116 17.47 -5.68 11.93
N GLY A 117 17.41 -5.75 13.25
CA GLY A 117 18.21 -4.94 14.14
C GLY A 117 19.70 -5.01 13.84
N THR A 118 20.27 -3.87 13.70
CA THR A 118 21.70 -3.73 13.81
C THR A 118 22.06 -3.50 15.27
N PRO A 119 22.95 -4.31 15.81
CA PRO A 119 23.54 -3.97 17.08
C PRO A 119 24.52 -2.81 16.88
N SER A 120 24.35 -1.86 17.74
CA SER A 120 25.28 -0.77 17.96
C SER A 120 26.70 -1.28 18.17
N SER A 121 27.64 -0.73 17.49
CA SER A 121 29.01 -0.72 17.98
C SER A 121 29.48 0.71 18.06
N SER A 122 29.72 1.05 19.30
CA SER A 122 30.38 2.21 19.78
C SER A 122 31.82 2.34 19.26
N SER A 123 32.24 3.52 18.97
CA SER A 123 33.52 4.07 19.39
C SER A 123 33.65 5.49 18.87
N SER A 124 33.61 6.39 19.76
CA SER A 124 34.67 7.18 20.36
C SER A 124 35.44 8.07 19.39
N GLY A 125 35.32 9.36 19.65
CA GLY A 125 36.46 10.24 19.65
C GLY A 125 36.56 11.22 18.51
N GLY A 126 36.49 12.48 18.85
CA GLY A 126 36.98 13.51 17.98
C GLY A 126 36.24 14.84 18.10
N SER A 127 36.63 15.59 19.10
CA SER A 127 36.34 17.00 19.23
C SER A 127 36.91 17.80 18.08
N SER A 128 36.13 18.74 17.62
CA SER A 128 36.52 20.10 17.26
C SER A 128 35.34 20.79 16.64
N ASP A 129 34.72 21.61 17.38
CA ASP A 129 34.74 23.05 17.36
C ASP A 129 34.77 23.61 15.95
N ILE A 130 33.73 24.33 15.60
CA ILE A 130 33.78 25.64 14.97
C ILE A 130 32.35 26.07 14.56
N SER A 131 31.94 27.08 15.28
CA SER A 131 31.40 28.36 14.76
C SER A 131 30.29 28.31 13.74
N GLN A 132 29.14 28.56 14.24
CA GLN A 132 28.31 29.70 13.91
C GLN A 132 28.38 30.21 12.49
N THR A 133 27.29 30.02 11.82
CA THR A 133 26.76 31.12 11.05
C THR A 133 25.24 31.06 11.17
N PRO A 134 24.59 32.09 11.69
CA PRO A 134 23.16 32.22 11.57
C PRO A 134 22.85 32.70 10.17
N GLY A 135 22.60 31.76 9.30
CA GLY A 135 21.99 32.03 8.02
C GLY A 135 20.51 32.20 8.22
N ASN A 136 20.10 33.40 8.08
CA ASN A 136 18.77 33.87 8.08
C ASN A 136 17.84 33.01 7.22
N GLY A 137 16.81 32.50 7.86
CA GLY A 137 15.46 32.37 7.42
C GLY A 137 15.18 32.05 5.96
N GLY A 138 15.23 30.84 5.61
CA GLY A 138 14.35 30.35 4.58
C GLY A 138 13.19 29.70 5.29
N VAL A 139 12.05 30.29 5.21
CA VAL A 139 10.84 29.62 5.58
C VAL A 139 10.77 28.41 4.65
N ALA A 140 11.15 27.27 5.18
CA ALA A 140 10.81 26.04 4.53
C ALA A 140 9.30 25.95 4.57
N ASP A 141 8.71 26.21 3.48
CA ASP A 141 7.32 25.99 3.27
C ASP A 141 7.11 24.48 3.15
N ASP A 142 7.03 23.86 4.31
CA ASP A 142 6.58 22.50 4.40
C ASP A 142 5.09 22.48 4.13
N LEU A 143 4.76 22.48 2.87
CA LEU A 143 3.42 22.21 2.43
C LEU A 143 3.28 20.70 2.32
N PRO A 144 2.46 20.07 3.18
CA PRO A 144 2.17 18.66 3.04
C PRO A 144 1.18 18.45 1.91
N PHE A 145 1.69 18.18 0.78
CA PHE A 145 0.90 17.67 -0.33
C PHE A 145 1.31 16.26 -0.66
#